data_2486ba5799652f0cb4cc84872c4152fc
#
_entry.id   2486ba5799652f0cb4cc84872c4152fc
#
_cell.length_a   1.000
_cell.length_b   1.000
_cell.length_c   1.000
_cell.angle_alpha   90.00
_cell.angle_beta   90.00
_cell.angle_gamma   90.00
#
_symmetry.space_group_name_H-M   'P 1'
#
loop_
_entity.id
_entity.type
_entity.pdbx_description
1 polymer ?
#
loop_
_entity_poly.entity_id
_entity_poly.type
_entity_poly.pdbx_seq_one_letter_code
_entity_poly.pdbx_strand_id
1 'polypeptide(L)'
;MRSLHEAGVPVGVMAAPVIPWINDHELEAILQAAADAGASSAGYVLLRLPHEVAPLFREWLQTHHPQRAEHVMSTIAQLRGGKDYDSTFGTRMRGQGVYADLLARRFALAHRRAGFDTRRTPPLDTEQFRRPAPPPKPAKDSPQGQLF
;
A
#
# COMPACT_ATOMS: atom_id res chain seq x y z
N MET A 1 0.05 14.83 -4.62
CA MET A 1 -0.99 14.34 -5.54
C MET A 1 -1.53 15.48 -6.40
N ARG A 2 -2.05 16.57 -5.81
CA ARG A 2 -2.67 17.69 -6.54
C ARG A 2 -1.77 18.24 -7.65
N SER A 3 -0.53 18.62 -7.36
CA SER A 3 0.42 19.16 -8.36
C SER A 3 0.70 18.22 -9.53
N LEU A 4 0.71 16.91 -9.30
CA LEU A 4 0.87 15.92 -10.38
C LEU A 4 -0.39 15.81 -11.21
N HIS A 5 -1.57 15.84 -10.57
CA HIS A 5 -2.84 15.83 -11.26
C HIS A 5 -2.99 17.08 -12.15
N GLU A 6 -2.67 18.28 -11.63
CA GLU A 6 -2.69 19.54 -12.38
C GLU A 6 -1.71 19.56 -13.56
N ALA A 7 -0.61 18.81 -13.44
CA ALA A 7 0.35 18.60 -14.53
C ALA A 7 -0.08 17.49 -15.53
N GLY A 8 -1.29 16.95 -15.40
CA GLY A 8 -1.81 15.91 -16.29
C GLY A 8 -1.26 14.49 -16.00
N VAL A 9 -0.56 14.29 -14.88
CA VAL A 9 -0.02 12.97 -14.49
C VAL A 9 -1.09 12.18 -13.76
N PRO A 10 -1.49 10.98 -14.22
CA PRO A 10 -2.42 10.13 -13.51
C PRO A 10 -1.86 9.74 -12.13
N VAL A 11 -2.64 9.94 -11.09
CA VAL A 11 -2.25 9.61 -9.71
C VAL A 11 -3.27 8.70 -9.06
N GLY A 12 -2.80 7.80 -8.20
CA GLY A 12 -3.64 6.93 -7.38
C GLY A 12 -3.23 6.97 -5.93
N VAL A 13 -4.09 6.49 -5.03
CA VAL A 13 -3.81 6.32 -3.61
C VAL A 13 -3.80 4.85 -3.23
N MET A 14 -2.83 4.47 -2.43
CA MET A 14 -2.79 3.16 -1.76
C MET A 14 -2.80 3.40 -0.24
N ALA A 15 -3.94 3.13 0.41
CA ALA A 15 -4.03 3.13 1.87
C ALA A 15 -3.36 1.86 2.41
N ALA A 16 -2.10 1.97 2.80
CA ALA A 16 -1.28 0.83 3.21
C ALA A 16 -0.18 1.24 4.19
N PRO A 17 0.02 0.48 5.26
CA PRO A 17 -0.85 -0.62 5.70
C PRO A 17 -2.10 -0.13 6.43
N VAL A 18 -3.23 -0.82 6.22
CA VAL A 18 -4.38 -0.69 7.11
C VAL A 18 -4.19 -1.64 8.29
N ILE A 19 -4.16 -1.08 9.50
CA ILE A 19 -3.92 -1.80 10.74
C ILE A 19 -5.24 -1.82 11.53
N PRO A 20 -5.82 -3.00 11.78
CA PRO A 20 -7.04 -3.14 12.55
C PRO A 20 -6.96 -2.38 13.88
N TRP A 21 -7.99 -1.62 14.22
CA TRP A 21 -8.16 -0.89 15.49
C TRP A 21 -7.13 0.22 15.74
N ILE A 22 -6.20 0.47 14.81
CA ILE A 22 -5.21 1.57 14.91
C ILE A 22 -5.55 2.69 13.93
N ASN A 23 -5.52 2.41 12.61
CA ASN A 23 -5.77 3.42 11.58
C ASN A 23 -6.88 3.04 10.57
N ASP A 24 -7.54 1.91 10.75
CA ASP A 24 -8.62 1.47 9.86
C ASP A 24 -9.81 2.44 9.83
N HIS A 25 -9.98 3.25 10.88
CA HIS A 25 -11.03 4.28 10.95
C HIS A 25 -10.76 5.49 10.05
N GLU A 26 -9.54 5.66 9.57
CA GLU A 26 -9.15 6.76 8.68
C GLU A 26 -9.39 6.46 7.20
N LEU A 27 -9.73 5.22 6.87
CA LEU A 27 -9.78 4.73 5.49
C LEU A 27 -10.67 5.58 4.59
N GLU A 28 -11.89 5.89 5.05
CA GLU A 28 -12.85 6.69 4.31
C GLU A 28 -12.36 8.13 4.08
N ALA A 29 -11.77 8.73 5.10
CA ALA A 29 -11.22 10.08 5.03
C ALA A 29 -10.01 10.16 4.07
N ILE A 30 -9.14 9.15 4.08
CA ILE A 30 -8.00 9.03 3.15
C ILE A 30 -8.51 8.97 1.71
N LEU A 31 -9.52 8.16 1.41
CA LEU A 31 -10.07 8.05 0.06
C LEU A 31 -10.69 9.37 -0.41
N GLN A 32 -11.44 10.03 0.47
CA GLN A 32 -12.04 11.32 0.14
C GLN A 32 -10.97 12.38 -0.15
N ALA A 33 -9.99 12.53 0.75
CA ALA A 33 -8.89 13.48 0.56
C ALA A 33 -8.08 13.21 -0.72
N ALA A 34 -7.87 11.94 -1.06
CA ALA A 34 -7.20 11.56 -2.30
C ALA A 34 -8.04 11.93 -3.53
N ALA A 35 -9.35 11.70 -3.50
CA ALA A 35 -10.26 12.10 -4.57
C ALA A 35 -10.26 13.62 -4.77
N ASP A 36 -10.31 14.38 -3.68
CA ASP A 36 -10.26 15.85 -3.70
C ASP A 36 -8.91 16.38 -4.22
N ALA A 37 -7.85 15.59 -4.07
CA ALA A 37 -6.54 15.89 -4.63
C ALA A 37 -6.35 15.41 -6.08
N GLY A 38 -7.42 14.88 -6.72
CA GLY A 38 -7.41 14.48 -8.12
C GLY A 38 -6.95 13.05 -8.39
N ALA A 39 -6.91 12.17 -7.37
CA ALA A 39 -6.62 10.76 -7.60
C ALA A 39 -7.66 10.11 -8.53
N SER A 40 -7.20 9.30 -9.48
CA SER A 40 -8.03 8.55 -10.42
C SER A 40 -8.30 7.11 -9.98
N SER A 41 -7.53 6.60 -9.02
CA SER A 41 -7.68 5.24 -8.50
C SER A 41 -7.35 5.17 -7.02
N ALA A 42 -7.91 4.18 -6.34
CA ALA A 42 -7.65 3.92 -4.94
C ALA A 42 -7.54 2.42 -4.68
N GLY A 43 -6.70 2.06 -3.70
CA GLY A 43 -6.54 0.71 -3.22
C GLY A 43 -6.23 0.69 -1.73
N TYR A 44 -6.26 -0.48 -1.12
CA TYR A 44 -5.79 -0.68 0.25
C TYR A 44 -5.08 -2.01 0.41
N VAL A 45 -4.20 -2.11 1.39
CA VAL A 45 -3.54 -3.34 1.80
C VAL A 45 -3.57 -3.46 3.32
N LEU A 46 -4.09 -4.60 3.80
CA LEU A 46 -4.02 -4.93 5.23
C LEU A 46 -2.57 -5.19 5.66
N LEU A 47 -2.26 -4.83 6.89
CA LEU A 47 -0.94 -5.06 7.49
C LEU A 47 -0.48 -6.50 7.27
N ARG A 48 0.79 -6.63 6.89
CA ARG A 48 1.49 -7.90 6.73
C ARG A 48 2.69 -7.95 7.64
N LEU A 49 2.87 -9.07 8.33
CA LEU A 49 3.93 -9.27 9.32
C LEU A 49 4.84 -10.45 8.94
N PRO A 50 5.61 -10.35 7.84
CA PRO A 50 6.50 -11.43 7.46
C PRO A 50 7.67 -11.53 8.44
N HIS A 51 8.05 -12.78 8.76
CA HIS A 51 9.26 -13.12 9.52
C HIS A 51 9.50 -12.22 10.76
N GLU A 52 10.63 -11.52 10.79
CA GLU A 52 11.08 -10.65 11.87
C GLU A 52 10.21 -9.39 12.09
N VAL A 53 9.34 -9.05 11.17
CA VAL A 53 8.44 -7.90 11.34
C VAL A 53 7.40 -8.16 12.43
N ALA A 54 6.98 -9.42 12.62
CA ALA A 54 5.96 -9.76 13.61
C ALA A 54 6.40 -9.46 15.05
N PRO A 55 7.56 -9.90 15.53
CA PRO A 55 8.01 -9.54 16.87
C PRO A 55 8.25 -8.04 17.06
N LEU A 56 8.82 -7.35 16.07
CA LEU A 56 9.03 -5.90 16.14
C LEU A 56 7.71 -5.14 16.24
N PHE A 57 6.70 -5.55 15.47
CA PHE A 57 5.39 -4.93 15.54
C PHE A 57 4.68 -5.19 16.88
N ARG A 58 4.85 -6.37 17.49
CA ARG A 58 4.33 -6.67 18.84
C ARG A 58 4.98 -5.75 19.88
N GLU A 59 6.29 -5.58 19.84
CA GLU A 59 7.02 -4.68 20.73
C GLU A 59 6.53 -3.23 20.56
N TRP A 60 6.37 -2.78 19.32
CA TRP A 60 5.83 -1.44 19.02
C TRP A 60 4.42 -1.27 19.58
N LEU A 61 3.54 -2.27 19.43
CA LEU A 61 2.19 -2.23 20.00
C LEU A 61 2.21 -2.15 21.53
N GLN A 62 3.05 -2.92 22.18
CA GLN A 62 3.18 -2.90 23.64
C GLN A 62 3.68 -1.54 24.14
N THR A 63 4.54 -0.88 23.39
CA THR A 63 5.09 0.43 23.75
C THR A 63 4.08 1.55 23.53
N HIS A 64 3.38 1.55 22.39
CA HIS A 64 2.57 2.70 21.97
C HIS A 64 1.06 2.51 22.17
N HIS A 65 0.58 1.27 22.18
CA HIS A 65 -0.85 0.92 22.29
C HIS A 65 -1.08 -0.30 23.21
N PRO A 66 -0.53 -0.31 24.45
CA PRO A 66 -0.53 -1.51 25.30
C PRO A 66 -1.95 -2.06 25.55
N GLN A 67 -2.94 -1.17 25.71
CA GLN A 67 -4.33 -1.58 25.97
C GLN A 67 -5.02 -2.24 24.76
N ARG A 68 -4.48 -2.06 23.55
CA ARG A 68 -5.03 -2.60 22.30
C ARG A 68 -4.16 -3.71 21.70
N ALA A 69 -2.94 -3.89 22.19
CA ALA A 69 -1.93 -4.74 21.57
C ALA A 69 -2.42 -6.18 21.34
N GLU A 70 -3.02 -6.80 22.36
CA GLU A 70 -3.55 -8.16 22.25
C GLU A 70 -4.73 -8.24 21.27
N HIS A 71 -5.63 -7.25 21.31
CA HIS A 71 -6.80 -7.21 20.43
C HIS A 71 -6.40 -7.04 18.96
N VAL A 72 -5.45 -6.15 18.67
CA VAL A 72 -4.89 -5.95 17.33
C VAL A 72 -4.27 -7.22 16.81
N MET A 73 -3.39 -7.86 17.58
CA MET A 73 -2.72 -9.10 17.17
C MET A 73 -3.69 -10.27 16.99
N SER A 74 -4.67 -10.41 17.87
CA SER A 74 -5.74 -11.41 17.72
C SER A 74 -6.52 -11.21 16.42
N THR A 75 -6.89 -9.98 16.10
CA THR A 75 -7.57 -9.67 14.84
C THR A 75 -6.70 -9.98 13.62
N ILE A 76 -5.40 -9.63 13.67
CA ILE A 76 -4.44 -9.96 12.59
C ILE A 76 -4.37 -11.48 12.40
N ALA A 77 -4.26 -12.24 13.47
CA ALA A 77 -4.23 -13.70 13.40
C ALA A 77 -5.53 -14.27 12.78
N GLN A 78 -6.70 -13.76 13.18
CA GLN A 78 -7.98 -14.16 12.58
C GLN A 78 -8.02 -13.88 11.06
N LEU A 79 -7.50 -12.73 10.62
CA LEU A 79 -7.39 -12.36 9.21
C LEU A 79 -6.46 -13.27 8.41
N ARG A 80 -5.61 -14.06 9.07
CA ARG A 80 -4.57 -14.91 8.50
C ARG A 80 -4.77 -16.40 8.82
N GLY A 81 -6.00 -16.81 9.16
CA GLY A 81 -6.31 -18.21 9.48
C GLY A 81 -5.61 -18.73 10.74
N GLY A 82 -5.48 -17.87 11.75
CA GLY A 82 -4.85 -18.21 13.05
C GLY A 82 -3.33 -17.99 13.09
N LYS A 83 -2.74 -17.39 12.07
CA LYS A 83 -1.29 -17.11 11.97
C LYS A 83 -1.00 -15.62 11.96
N ASP A 84 0.22 -15.22 12.31
CA ASP A 84 0.65 -13.82 12.19
C ASP A 84 0.82 -13.39 10.72
N TYR A 85 1.15 -14.33 9.86
CA TYR A 85 1.41 -14.09 8.45
C TYR A 85 0.92 -15.24 7.56
N ASP A 86 0.34 -14.87 6.43
CA ASP A 86 -0.03 -15.76 5.33
C ASP A 86 0.56 -15.21 4.02
N SER A 87 1.35 -16.04 3.32
CA SER A 87 1.99 -15.70 2.06
C SER A 87 1.12 -15.99 0.84
N THR A 88 -0.05 -16.61 1.01
CA THR A 88 -0.90 -17.08 -0.08
C THR A 88 -1.28 -15.94 -1.02
N PHE A 89 -1.02 -16.15 -2.30
CA PHE A 89 -1.39 -15.20 -3.34
C PHE A 89 -2.92 -15.02 -3.37
N GLY A 90 -3.37 -13.76 -3.45
CA GLY A 90 -4.80 -13.40 -3.42
C GLY A 90 -5.28 -12.99 -2.03
N THR A 91 -5.00 -13.74 -0.99
CA THR A 91 -5.44 -13.44 0.39
C THR A 91 -4.45 -12.58 1.19
N ARG A 92 -3.16 -12.68 0.88
CA ARG A 92 -2.08 -12.00 1.62
C ARG A 92 -2.24 -10.48 1.76
N MET A 93 -2.92 -9.83 0.81
CA MET A 93 -3.11 -8.38 0.81
C MET A 93 -4.40 -7.95 1.49
N ARG A 94 -5.43 -8.78 1.45
CA ARG A 94 -6.79 -8.44 1.89
C ARG A 94 -7.22 -9.16 3.16
N GLY A 95 -6.56 -10.27 3.52
CA GLY A 95 -7.00 -11.13 4.60
C GLY A 95 -8.28 -11.90 4.26
N GLN A 96 -8.85 -12.56 5.25
CA GLN A 96 -10.08 -13.35 5.15
C GLN A 96 -10.88 -13.28 6.45
N GLY A 97 -12.16 -13.68 6.39
CA GLY A 97 -13.06 -13.67 7.53
C GLY A 97 -13.83 -12.36 7.71
N VAL A 98 -14.67 -12.32 8.75
CA VAL A 98 -15.69 -11.29 8.95
C VAL A 98 -15.12 -9.86 8.94
N TYR A 99 -13.98 -9.66 9.59
CA TYR A 99 -13.36 -8.33 9.64
C TYR A 99 -12.83 -7.89 8.27
N ALA A 100 -12.22 -8.80 7.51
CA ALA A 100 -11.76 -8.52 6.14
C ALA A 100 -12.94 -8.15 5.24
N ASP A 101 -14.05 -8.88 5.35
CA ASP A 101 -15.28 -8.62 4.59
C ASP A 101 -15.89 -7.27 4.95
N LEU A 102 -15.93 -6.93 6.25
CA LEU A 102 -16.39 -5.62 6.71
C LEU A 102 -15.53 -4.50 6.11
N LEU A 103 -14.21 -4.62 6.20
CA LEU A 103 -13.29 -3.60 5.66
C LEU A 103 -13.42 -3.49 4.13
N ALA A 104 -13.57 -4.61 3.42
CA ALA A 104 -13.80 -4.61 1.99
C ALA A 104 -15.11 -3.89 1.59
N ARG A 105 -16.17 -4.08 2.36
CA ARG A 105 -17.45 -3.37 2.15
C ARG A 105 -17.33 -1.88 2.46
N ARG A 106 -16.68 -1.51 3.54
CA ARG A 106 -16.38 -0.11 3.89
C ARG A 106 -15.59 0.56 2.78
N PHE A 107 -14.51 -0.08 2.33
CA PHE A 107 -13.69 0.42 1.21
C PHE A 107 -14.53 0.59 -0.06
N ALA A 108 -15.30 -0.41 -0.47
CA ALA A 108 -16.11 -0.34 -1.68
C ALA A 108 -17.13 0.80 -1.64
N LEU A 109 -17.77 1.02 -0.47
CA LEU A 109 -18.71 2.12 -0.29
C LEU A 109 -18.02 3.49 -0.35
N ALA A 110 -16.88 3.65 0.32
CA ALA A 110 -16.10 4.88 0.30
C ALA A 110 -15.53 5.16 -1.09
N HIS A 111 -15.01 4.15 -1.77
CA HIS A 111 -14.51 4.22 -3.15
C HIS A 111 -15.59 4.75 -4.10
N ARG A 112 -16.82 4.21 -4.01
CA ARG A 112 -17.96 4.68 -4.81
C ARG A 112 -18.37 6.10 -4.44
N ARG A 113 -18.47 6.42 -3.14
CA ARG A 113 -18.84 7.78 -2.66
C ARG A 113 -17.85 8.84 -3.11
N ALA A 114 -16.57 8.51 -3.13
CA ALA A 114 -15.51 9.40 -3.60
C ALA A 114 -15.43 9.48 -5.15
N GLY A 115 -16.28 8.75 -5.87
CA GLY A 115 -16.39 8.82 -7.33
C GLY A 115 -15.31 8.08 -8.10
N PHE A 116 -14.56 7.17 -7.48
CA PHE A 116 -13.52 6.39 -8.18
C PHE A 116 -14.07 5.44 -9.23
N ASP A 117 -15.30 4.93 -9.08
CA ASP A 117 -15.95 4.03 -10.05
C ASP A 117 -16.19 4.69 -11.40
N THR A 118 -16.32 6.02 -11.43
CA THR A 118 -16.55 6.81 -12.66
C THR A 118 -15.28 7.35 -13.29
N ARG A 119 -14.16 7.23 -12.60
CA ARG A 119 -12.84 7.71 -13.05
C ARG A 119 -12.12 6.57 -13.75
N ARG A 120 -11.83 6.75 -15.02
CA ARG A 120 -11.00 5.80 -15.76
C ARG A 120 -9.54 6.13 -15.52
N THR A 121 -8.80 5.16 -14.98
CA THR A 121 -7.34 5.20 -15.05
C THR A 121 -6.94 4.90 -16.48
N PRO A 122 -6.25 5.82 -17.19
CA PRO A 122 -5.79 5.52 -18.53
C PRO A 122 -4.85 4.31 -18.52
N PRO A 123 -4.82 3.51 -19.59
CA PRO A 123 -3.83 2.45 -19.71
C PRO A 123 -2.42 3.04 -19.66
N LEU A 124 -1.48 2.27 -19.15
CA LEU A 124 -0.08 2.69 -19.16
C LEU A 124 0.39 2.82 -20.63
N ASP A 125 0.95 3.97 -20.95
CA ASP A 125 1.57 4.21 -22.25
C ASP A 125 3.00 3.62 -22.24
N THR A 126 3.17 2.47 -22.89
CA THR A 126 4.45 1.78 -23.00
C THR A 126 5.32 2.29 -24.16
N GLU A 127 4.78 3.12 -25.04
CA GLU A 127 5.49 3.67 -26.20
C GLU A 127 6.45 4.81 -25.81
N GLN A 128 6.28 5.38 -24.63
CA GLN A 128 7.12 6.47 -24.12
C GLN A 128 8.47 5.99 -23.58
N PHE A 129 8.64 4.68 -23.36
CA PHE A 129 9.90 4.17 -22.85
C PHE A 129 11.01 4.33 -23.88
N ARG A 130 12.02 5.09 -23.49
CA ARG A 130 13.28 5.20 -24.26
C ARG A 130 14.41 4.61 -23.43
N ARG A 131 15.14 3.67 -24.02
CA ARG A 131 16.32 3.10 -23.37
C ARG A 131 17.32 4.24 -23.08
N PRO A 132 17.78 4.42 -21.83
CA PRO A 132 18.83 5.38 -21.53
C PRO A 132 20.06 5.12 -22.41
N ALA A 133 20.69 6.19 -22.89
CA ALA A 133 21.96 6.04 -23.58
C ALA A 133 22.96 5.34 -22.63
N PRO A 134 23.74 4.37 -23.14
CA PRO A 134 24.78 3.76 -22.32
C PRO A 134 25.75 4.86 -21.83
N PRO A 135 26.26 4.74 -20.60
CA PRO A 135 27.26 5.70 -20.12
C PRO A 135 28.44 5.73 -21.07
N PRO A 136 29.08 6.91 -21.28
CA PRO A 136 30.26 7.01 -22.12
C PRO A 136 31.29 6.00 -21.63
N LYS A 137 31.89 5.26 -22.56
CA LYS A 137 32.97 4.33 -22.21
C LYS A 137 34.05 5.12 -21.47
N PRO A 138 34.53 4.63 -20.33
CA PRO A 138 35.67 5.30 -19.65
C PRO A 138 36.81 5.45 -20.63
N ALA A 139 37.42 6.62 -20.62
CA ALA A 139 38.64 6.86 -21.43
C ALA A 139 39.67 5.75 -21.10
N LYS A 140 40.36 5.25 -22.12
CA LYS A 140 41.31 4.12 -21.97
C LYS A 140 42.42 4.39 -20.92
N ASP A 141 42.58 5.65 -20.48
CA ASP A 141 43.56 6.08 -19.50
C ASP A 141 42.95 6.34 -18.10
N SER A 142 41.76 5.86 -17.82
CA SER A 142 41.14 5.99 -16.48
C SER A 142 41.85 5.04 -15.51
N PRO A 143 42.38 5.50 -14.37
CA PRO A 143 43.03 4.65 -13.36
C PRO A 143 42.13 3.54 -12.83
N GLN A 144 40.80 3.70 -12.95
CA GLN A 144 39.81 2.76 -12.48
C GLN A 144 39.66 1.52 -13.40
N GLY A 145 40.22 1.54 -14.60
CA GLY A 145 40.25 0.39 -15.52
C GLY A 145 41.40 -0.62 -15.25
N GLN A 146 42.25 -0.36 -14.25
CA GLN A 146 43.40 -1.22 -13.92
C GLN A 146 43.23 -2.04 -12.62
N LEU A 147 42.06 -2.05 -12.01
CA LEU A 147 41.79 -2.76 -10.74
C LEU A 147 41.20 -4.17 -10.92
N PHE A 148 41.14 -4.68 -12.16
CA PHE A 148 40.73 -6.07 -12.45
C PHE A 148 41.60 -6.65 -13.57
#